data_9eab3c93c20f9a417cdad14484954e4f
#
_entry.id   9eab3c93c20f9a417cdad14484954e4f
#
_cell.length_a   1.000
_cell.length_b   1.000
_cell.length_c   1.000
_cell.angle_alpha   90.00
_cell.angle_beta   90.00
_cell.angle_gamma   90.00
#
_symmetry.space_group_name_H-M   'P 1'
#
loop_
_entity.id
_entity.type
_entity.pdbx_description
1 polymer ?
#
loop_
_entity_poly.entity_id
_entity_poly.type
_entity_poly.pdbx_seq_one_letter_code
_entity_poly.pdbx_strand_id
1 'polypeptide(L)'
;MFTSKLKNARMRSGLSQKLLAEQLHISQQAYAKYETGASSPNPEMLGRIAEILNVSTDELIGLGVTHRPKTKKSIPVLGQIPAGIPIEAIEDVLDYEDLSEREANDGFEYFGLRIKGSSMYPEYQDGDTIIVRRQETADTGDDAVVMVNGNDATFKRIKRSEDGIILMPINTTDFEPIFYSNAQIESLPLSVLGVCVELRRKKR
;
A
#
# COMPACT_ATOMS: atom_id res chain seq x y z
N MET A 1 26.89 -14.70 14.89
CA MET A 1 27.96 -13.69 14.97
C MET A 1 27.77 -12.67 13.85
N PHE A 2 28.12 -11.40 14.06
CA PHE A 2 28.00 -10.30 13.08
C PHE A 2 28.63 -10.65 11.71
N THR A 3 29.86 -11.15 11.73
CA THR A 3 30.66 -11.49 10.53
C THR A 3 29.96 -12.42 9.55
N SER A 4 29.37 -13.50 10.05
CA SER A 4 28.63 -14.46 9.21
C SER A 4 27.33 -13.87 8.65
N LYS A 5 26.65 -13.04 9.42
CA LYS A 5 25.42 -12.35 8.99
C LYS A 5 25.70 -11.31 7.93
N LEU A 6 26.75 -10.51 8.11
CA LEU A 6 27.21 -9.54 7.13
C LEU A 6 27.55 -10.20 5.79
N LYS A 7 28.37 -11.24 5.82
CA LYS A 7 28.75 -12.00 4.63
C LYS A 7 27.51 -12.61 3.93
N ASN A 8 26.60 -13.21 4.69
CA ASN A 8 25.39 -13.81 4.15
C ASN A 8 24.46 -12.75 3.54
N ALA A 9 24.30 -11.59 4.17
CA ALA A 9 23.51 -10.49 3.63
C ALA A 9 24.06 -9.99 2.29
N ARG A 10 25.40 -9.78 2.21
CA ARG A 10 26.04 -9.40 0.94
C ARG A 10 25.85 -10.47 -0.15
N MET A 11 26.03 -11.74 0.18
CA MET A 11 25.86 -12.83 -0.80
C MET A 11 24.41 -12.91 -1.31
N ARG A 12 23.41 -12.71 -0.44
CA ARG A 12 22.00 -12.64 -0.85
C ARG A 12 21.72 -11.46 -1.78
N SER A 13 22.39 -10.33 -1.58
CA SER A 13 22.28 -9.16 -2.46
C SER A 13 23.04 -9.28 -3.78
N GLY A 14 23.72 -10.41 -4.03
CA GLY A 14 24.51 -10.65 -5.25
C GLY A 14 25.75 -9.77 -5.40
N LEU A 15 26.14 -9.03 -4.36
CA LEU A 15 27.25 -8.10 -4.41
C LEU A 15 28.59 -8.80 -4.09
N SER A 16 29.65 -8.48 -4.86
CA SER A 16 31.01 -8.84 -4.47
C SER A 16 31.52 -7.91 -3.36
N GLN A 17 32.52 -8.34 -2.60
CA GLN A 17 33.19 -7.47 -1.62
C GLN A 17 33.72 -6.18 -2.23
N LYS A 18 34.21 -6.25 -3.48
CA LYS A 18 34.73 -5.10 -4.21
C LYS A 18 33.63 -4.10 -4.53
N LEU A 19 32.51 -4.56 -5.09
CA LEU A 19 31.37 -3.69 -5.44
C LEU A 19 30.76 -3.03 -4.21
N LEU A 20 30.60 -3.77 -3.12
CA LEU A 20 30.04 -3.20 -1.89
C LEU A 20 31.01 -2.19 -1.27
N ALA A 21 32.31 -2.45 -1.27
CA ALA A 21 33.33 -1.52 -0.80
C ALA A 21 33.33 -0.22 -1.62
N GLU A 22 33.20 -0.31 -2.95
CA GLU A 22 33.06 0.86 -3.84
C GLU A 22 31.86 1.72 -3.49
N GLN A 23 30.68 1.11 -3.26
CA GLN A 23 29.46 1.82 -2.85
C GLN A 23 29.59 2.47 -1.47
N LEU A 24 30.38 1.87 -0.58
CA LEU A 24 30.67 2.40 0.75
C LEU A 24 31.77 3.47 0.75
N HIS A 25 32.44 3.69 -0.41
CA HIS A 25 33.62 4.57 -0.56
C HIS A 25 34.80 4.16 0.35
N ILE A 26 35.04 2.85 0.50
CA ILE A 26 36.18 2.30 1.23
C ILE A 26 36.95 1.28 0.36
N SER A 27 38.15 0.90 0.78
CA SER A 27 38.87 -0.15 0.08
C SER A 27 38.27 -1.53 0.32
N GLN A 28 38.37 -2.42 -0.67
CA GLN A 28 37.93 -3.82 -0.52
C GLN A 28 38.58 -4.49 0.70
N GLN A 29 39.86 -4.17 0.99
CA GLN A 29 40.57 -4.72 2.15
C GLN A 29 39.96 -4.23 3.47
N ALA A 30 39.52 -2.98 3.53
CA ALA A 30 38.85 -2.45 4.71
C ALA A 30 37.50 -3.16 4.93
N TYR A 31 36.70 -3.35 3.86
CA TYR A 31 35.45 -4.09 3.94
C TYR A 31 35.68 -5.57 4.35
N ALA A 32 36.67 -6.24 3.76
CA ALA A 32 36.99 -7.64 4.07
C ALA A 32 37.30 -7.84 5.58
N LYS A 33 37.90 -6.84 6.25
CA LYS A 33 38.15 -6.89 7.69
C LYS A 33 36.84 -6.93 8.51
N TYR A 34 35.74 -6.32 8.02
CA TYR A 34 34.44 -6.43 8.66
C TYR A 34 33.86 -7.84 8.56
N GLU A 35 34.02 -8.53 7.40
CA GLU A 35 33.54 -9.91 7.24
C GLU A 35 34.40 -10.93 7.99
N THR A 36 35.69 -10.65 8.20
CA THR A 36 36.58 -11.53 8.96
C THR A 36 36.58 -11.27 10.47
N GLY A 37 35.99 -10.13 10.90
CA GLY A 37 36.01 -9.73 12.30
C GLY A 37 37.31 -9.08 12.75
N ALA A 38 38.23 -8.81 11.84
CA ALA A 38 39.50 -8.11 12.16
C ALA A 38 39.27 -6.61 12.48
N SER A 39 38.12 -6.07 12.09
CA SER A 39 37.65 -4.73 12.44
C SER A 39 36.14 -4.72 12.53
N SER A 40 35.56 -3.78 13.27
CA SER A 40 34.12 -3.54 13.33
C SER A 40 33.78 -2.21 12.68
N PRO A 41 32.69 -2.11 11.90
CA PRO A 41 32.22 -0.84 11.39
C PRO A 41 31.72 0.03 12.55
N ASN A 42 31.89 1.34 12.42
CA ASN A 42 31.27 2.29 13.34
C ASN A 42 29.74 2.35 13.07
N PRO A 43 28.92 2.96 13.96
CA PRO A 43 27.46 3.00 13.78
C PRO A 43 27.00 3.60 12.47
N GLU A 44 27.66 4.65 11.98
CA GLU A 44 27.34 5.28 10.69
C GLU A 44 27.61 4.32 9.51
N MET A 45 28.78 3.69 9.50
CA MET A 45 29.16 2.72 8.47
C MET A 45 28.24 1.49 8.51
N LEU A 46 27.85 1.04 9.71
CA LEU A 46 26.91 -0.07 9.87
C LEU A 46 25.54 0.27 9.27
N GLY A 47 25.04 1.50 9.48
CA GLY A 47 23.82 2.01 8.88
C GLY A 47 23.88 1.99 7.35
N ARG A 48 24.97 2.53 6.76
CA ARG A 48 25.18 2.53 5.30
C ARG A 48 25.27 1.11 4.70
N ILE A 49 25.94 0.19 5.40
CA ILE A 49 26.00 -1.22 4.99
C ILE A 49 24.60 -1.83 4.99
N ALA A 50 23.82 -1.59 6.04
CA ALA A 50 22.45 -2.08 6.18
C ALA A 50 21.55 -1.57 5.05
N GLU A 51 21.64 -0.28 4.72
CA GLU A 51 20.92 0.37 3.64
C GLU A 51 21.25 -0.25 2.27
N ILE A 52 22.53 -0.35 1.91
CA ILE A 52 22.95 -0.91 0.62
C ILE A 52 22.55 -2.39 0.49
N LEU A 53 22.63 -3.16 1.56
CA LEU A 53 22.26 -4.58 1.58
C LEU A 53 20.75 -4.80 1.76
N ASN A 54 19.97 -3.74 1.96
CA ASN A 54 18.55 -3.77 2.24
C ASN A 54 18.19 -4.72 3.40
N VAL A 55 18.88 -4.56 4.52
CA VAL A 55 18.68 -5.30 5.77
C VAL A 55 18.67 -4.33 6.96
N SER A 56 18.13 -4.74 8.12
CA SER A 56 18.23 -3.90 9.32
C SER A 56 19.62 -4.04 9.98
N THR A 57 20.02 -2.99 10.69
CA THR A 57 21.20 -3.06 11.58
C THR A 57 21.05 -4.17 12.62
N ASP A 58 19.85 -4.38 13.15
CA ASP A 58 19.52 -5.44 14.12
C ASP A 58 19.72 -6.84 13.53
N GLU A 59 19.36 -7.04 12.26
CA GLU A 59 19.66 -8.29 11.54
C GLU A 59 21.16 -8.54 11.46
N LEU A 60 21.95 -7.50 11.13
CA LEU A 60 23.41 -7.60 11.03
C LEU A 60 24.07 -7.89 12.39
N ILE A 61 23.67 -7.21 13.45
CA ILE A 61 24.26 -7.40 14.80
C ILE A 61 23.69 -8.58 15.57
N GLY A 62 22.59 -9.15 15.10
CA GLY A 62 22.09 -10.42 15.68
C GLY A 62 21.10 -10.28 16.82
N LEU A 63 20.45 -9.15 16.97
CA LEU A 63 19.44 -8.92 18.00
C LEU A 63 18.08 -9.59 17.69
N GLY A 64 18.05 -10.47 16.68
CA GLY A 64 16.98 -11.47 16.54
C GLY A 64 15.62 -10.94 16.10
N VAL A 65 15.54 -9.73 15.57
CA VAL A 65 14.32 -9.25 14.91
C VAL A 65 14.56 -9.32 13.42
N THR A 66 13.90 -10.27 12.74
CA THR A 66 13.80 -10.31 11.28
C THR A 66 12.91 -9.14 10.82
N HIS A 67 13.32 -7.92 11.14
CA HIS A 67 12.84 -6.76 10.44
C HIS A 67 13.85 -6.45 9.32
N ARG A 68 13.61 -7.01 8.12
CA ARG A 68 13.89 -6.18 6.95
C ARG A 68 13.33 -4.80 7.28
N PRO A 69 14.04 -3.70 7.03
CA PRO A 69 13.37 -2.48 6.68
C PRO A 69 12.67 -2.82 5.35
N LYS A 70 11.47 -3.40 5.41
CA LYS A 70 10.51 -3.22 4.36
C LYS A 70 10.38 -1.71 4.34
N THR A 71 10.76 -1.08 3.24
CA THR A 71 10.12 0.14 2.83
C THR A 71 8.67 -0.27 2.57
N LYS A 72 7.93 -0.46 3.67
CA LYS A 72 6.50 -0.67 3.60
C LYS A 72 5.98 0.62 3.04
N LYS A 73 5.56 0.59 1.80
CA LYS A 73 4.84 1.71 1.24
C LYS A 73 3.55 1.82 2.06
N SER A 74 3.53 2.78 2.95
CA SER A 74 2.37 3.04 3.80
C SER A 74 1.46 3.99 3.08
N ILE A 75 0.17 3.72 3.10
CA ILE A 75 -0.86 4.52 2.47
C ILE A 75 -1.78 5.13 3.52
N PRO A 76 -2.28 6.37 3.30
CA PRO A 76 -3.22 6.98 4.21
C PRO A 76 -4.58 6.26 4.16
N VAL A 77 -5.23 6.14 5.31
CA VAL A 77 -6.62 5.69 5.45
C VAL A 77 -7.49 6.92 5.66
N LEU A 78 -8.35 7.19 4.69
CA LEU A 78 -9.24 8.34 4.67
C LEU A 78 -10.57 8.01 5.35
N GLY A 79 -11.15 8.97 6.04
CA GLY A 79 -12.49 8.87 6.61
C GLY A 79 -13.58 9.18 5.59
N GLN A 80 -13.29 10.08 4.67
CA GLN A 80 -14.17 10.56 3.62
C GLN A 80 -13.32 11.04 2.44
N ILE A 81 -13.89 11.00 1.23
CA ILE A 81 -13.28 11.58 0.04
C ILE A 81 -14.23 12.65 -0.48
N PRO A 82 -14.01 13.92 -0.11
CA PRO A 82 -14.87 15.01 -0.54
C PRO A 82 -14.65 15.31 -2.02
N ALA A 83 -15.69 15.80 -2.67
CA ALA A 83 -15.64 16.19 -4.07
C ALA A 83 -14.69 17.38 -4.31
N GLY A 84 -14.02 17.35 -5.45
CA GLY A 84 -13.14 18.44 -5.91
C GLY A 84 -11.79 18.54 -5.19
N ILE A 85 -11.50 17.65 -4.25
CA ILE A 85 -10.22 17.60 -3.56
C ILE A 85 -9.44 16.35 -4.06
N PRO A 86 -8.25 16.50 -4.64
CA PRO A 86 -7.41 15.36 -4.98
C PRO A 86 -7.11 14.52 -3.73
N ILE A 87 -7.05 13.19 -3.88
CA ILE A 87 -6.84 12.26 -2.76
C ILE A 87 -5.57 12.63 -1.97
N GLU A 88 -4.52 13.09 -2.67
CA GLU A 88 -3.25 13.49 -2.07
C GLU A 88 -3.33 14.78 -1.22
N ALA A 89 -4.37 15.57 -1.43
CA ALA A 89 -4.60 16.83 -0.71
C ALA A 89 -5.63 16.68 0.42
N ILE A 90 -6.12 15.47 0.70
CA ILE A 90 -7.07 15.21 1.79
C ILE A 90 -6.28 15.20 3.10
N GLU A 91 -6.60 16.16 3.97
CA GLU A 91 -5.97 16.29 5.30
C GLU A 91 -6.60 15.38 6.36
N ASP A 92 -7.83 14.88 6.14
CA ASP A 92 -8.56 14.01 7.08
C ASP A 92 -8.07 12.55 6.98
N VAL A 93 -6.83 12.33 7.41
CA VAL A 93 -6.22 11.01 7.49
C VAL A 93 -6.48 10.42 8.87
N LEU A 94 -7.22 9.32 8.91
CA LEU A 94 -7.60 8.64 10.16
C LEU A 94 -6.53 7.67 10.67
N ASP A 95 -5.78 7.04 9.75
CA ASP A 95 -4.81 5.98 10.06
C ASP A 95 -3.87 5.79 8.86
N TYR A 96 -2.89 4.88 9.01
CA TYR A 96 -2.02 4.44 7.93
C TYR A 96 -2.03 2.91 7.85
N GLU A 97 -2.03 2.37 6.65
CA GLU A 97 -1.95 0.93 6.41
C GLU A 97 -0.78 0.60 5.49
N ASP A 98 -0.08 -0.50 5.80
CA ASP A 98 1.06 -0.93 5.01
C ASP A 98 0.60 -1.79 3.82
N LEU A 99 1.08 -1.49 2.63
CA LEU A 99 0.87 -2.34 1.46
C LEU A 99 1.68 -3.63 1.55
N SER A 100 1.18 -4.69 0.92
CA SER A 100 1.96 -5.91 0.68
C SER A 100 3.16 -5.60 -0.24
N GLU A 101 4.17 -6.47 -0.24
CA GLU A 101 5.33 -6.31 -1.14
C GLU A 101 4.92 -6.29 -2.63
N ARG A 102 3.88 -7.01 -2.98
CA ARG A 102 3.33 -7.06 -4.33
C ARG A 102 2.73 -5.71 -4.71
N GLU A 103 1.81 -5.20 -3.90
CA GLU A 103 1.12 -3.93 -4.14
C GLU A 103 2.09 -2.73 -4.12
N ALA A 104 3.10 -2.77 -3.24
CA ALA A 104 4.11 -1.71 -3.17
C ALA A 104 4.96 -1.58 -4.45
N ASN A 105 5.03 -2.66 -5.28
CA ASN A 105 5.92 -2.76 -6.45
C ASN A 105 5.19 -3.02 -7.78
N ASP A 106 3.86 -3.04 -7.81
CA ASP A 106 3.10 -3.31 -9.03
C ASP A 106 2.87 -2.08 -9.93
N GLY A 107 3.34 -0.91 -9.48
CA GLY A 107 3.25 0.34 -10.23
C GLY A 107 1.92 1.08 -10.11
N PHE A 108 0.97 0.56 -9.33
CA PHE A 108 -0.29 1.25 -9.06
C PHE A 108 -0.20 2.15 -7.82
N GLU A 109 -1.12 3.10 -7.74
CA GLU A 109 -1.34 3.90 -6.56
C GLU A 109 -2.48 3.31 -5.73
N TYR A 110 -2.37 3.47 -4.41
CA TYR A 110 -3.32 2.93 -3.44
C TYR A 110 -3.68 3.95 -2.38
N PHE A 111 -4.88 3.83 -1.84
CA PHE A 111 -5.30 4.52 -0.62
C PHE A 111 -6.18 3.59 0.21
N GLY A 112 -6.27 3.87 1.51
CA GLY A 112 -7.21 3.23 2.41
C GLY A 112 -8.48 4.07 2.54
N LEU A 113 -9.63 3.42 2.69
CA LEU A 113 -10.88 4.10 3.01
C LEU A 113 -11.55 3.40 4.19
N ARG A 114 -12.00 4.17 5.18
CA ARG A 114 -12.80 3.68 6.30
C ARG A 114 -14.24 3.56 5.89
N ILE A 115 -14.81 2.36 6.02
CA ILE A 115 -16.22 2.12 5.72
C ILE A 115 -17.10 2.80 6.77
N LYS A 116 -18.09 3.52 6.31
CA LYS A 116 -19.18 4.08 7.12
C LYS A 116 -20.52 3.55 6.67
N GLY A 117 -21.34 3.13 7.63
CA GLY A 117 -22.69 2.63 7.39
C GLY A 117 -22.74 1.15 6.99
N SER A 118 -23.91 0.73 6.51
CA SER A 118 -24.26 -0.68 6.34
C SER A 118 -24.68 -1.07 4.92
N SER A 119 -24.51 -0.20 3.93
CA SER A 119 -24.98 -0.48 2.55
C SER A 119 -24.26 -1.64 1.89
N MET A 120 -23.06 -1.98 2.36
CA MET A 120 -22.23 -3.08 1.85
C MET A 120 -22.17 -4.26 2.84
N TYR A 121 -23.03 -4.28 3.87
CA TYR A 121 -23.16 -5.40 4.80
C TYR A 121 -23.80 -6.60 4.07
N PRO A 122 -23.43 -7.87 4.38
CA PRO A 122 -22.55 -8.30 5.48
C PRO A 122 -21.06 -8.38 5.12
N GLU A 123 -20.70 -8.22 3.83
CA GLU A 123 -19.31 -8.38 3.41
C GLU A 123 -18.40 -7.32 4.04
N TYR A 124 -18.85 -6.06 4.02
CA TYR A 124 -18.15 -4.92 4.61
C TYR A 124 -18.98 -4.34 5.75
N GLN A 125 -18.35 -4.11 6.88
CA GLN A 125 -18.99 -3.61 8.10
C GLN A 125 -18.52 -2.20 8.41
N ASP A 126 -19.36 -1.46 9.13
CA ASP A 126 -18.99 -0.14 9.66
C ASP A 126 -17.69 -0.23 10.49
N GLY A 127 -16.73 0.64 10.18
CA GLY A 127 -15.41 0.65 10.81
C GLY A 127 -14.36 -0.26 10.15
N ASP A 128 -14.70 -1.07 9.15
CA ASP A 128 -13.71 -1.77 8.34
C ASP A 128 -12.86 -0.77 7.56
N THR A 129 -11.65 -1.20 7.19
CA THR A 129 -10.80 -0.47 6.24
C THR A 129 -10.70 -1.27 4.96
N ILE A 130 -10.93 -0.64 3.81
CA ILE A 130 -10.64 -1.21 2.50
C ILE A 130 -9.38 -0.59 1.92
N ILE A 131 -8.58 -1.42 1.24
CA ILE A 131 -7.46 -0.98 0.42
C ILE A 131 -7.96 -0.85 -1.01
N VAL A 132 -7.83 0.33 -1.56
CA VAL A 132 -8.36 0.69 -2.88
C VAL A 132 -7.20 0.95 -3.83
N ARG A 133 -7.18 0.23 -4.93
CA ARG A 133 -6.27 0.51 -6.06
C ARG A 133 -6.88 1.62 -6.92
N ARG A 134 -6.14 2.69 -7.14
CA ARG A 134 -6.57 3.82 -7.99
C ARG A 134 -6.68 3.37 -9.43
N GLN A 135 -7.84 3.56 -10.01
CA GLN A 135 -8.12 3.38 -11.44
C GLN A 135 -9.42 4.07 -11.80
N GLU A 136 -9.55 4.49 -13.04
CA GLU A 136 -10.70 5.25 -13.56
C GLU A 136 -11.84 4.36 -14.05
N THR A 137 -11.65 3.04 -14.03
CA THR A 137 -12.64 2.07 -14.51
C THR A 137 -12.85 0.96 -13.50
N ALA A 138 -14.05 0.38 -13.50
CA ALA A 138 -14.37 -0.81 -12.74
C ALA A 138 -15.23 -1.75 -13.61
N ASP A 139 -15.04 -3.04 -13.48
CA ASP A 139 -15.81 -4.05 -14.21
C ASP A 139 -17.03 -4.51 -13.42
N THR A 140 -17.95 -5.22 -14.10
CA THR A 140 -19.10 -5.83 -13.43
C THR A 140 -18.63 -6.85 -12.39
N GLY A 141 -19.07 -6.65 -11.16
CA GLY A 141 -18.68 -7.48 -10.00
C GLY A 141 -17.63 -6.83 -9.11
N ASP A 142 -16.96 -5.78 -9.56
CA ASP A 142 -16.00 -5.05 -8.74
C ASP A 142 -16.71 -4.25 -7.64
N ASP A 143 -16.11 -4.23 -6.46
CA ASP A 143 -16.48 -3.31 -5.39
C ASP A 143 -15.63 -2.05 -5.51
N ALA A 144 -16.24 -0.93 -5.84
CA ALA A 144 -15.54 0.28 -6.22
C ALA A 144 -15.95 1.50 -5.40
N VAL A 145 -15.01 2.41 -5.24
CA VAL A 145 -15.26 3.76 -4.71
C VAL A 145 -15.59 4.65 -5.88
N VAL A 146 -16.78 5.23 -5.86
CA VAL A 146 -17.34 6.02 -6.96
C VAL A 146 -17.78 7.38 -6.42
N MET A 147 -17.42 8.43 -7.13
CA MET A 147 -17.94 9.78 -6.89
C MET A 147 -19.09 10.06 -7.85
N VAL A 148 -20.19 10.56 -7.33
CA VAL A 148 -21.39 10.86 -8.11
C VAL A 148 -21.78 12.32 -7.92
N ASN A 149 -21.96 13.02 -9.05
CA ASN A 149 -22.45 14.40 -9.08
C ASN A 149 -21.65 15.38 -8.22
N GLY A 150 -20.34 15.17 -8.11
CA GLY A 150 -19.48 16.05 -7.32
C GLY A 150 -19.78 16.05 -5.81
N ASN A 151 -20.50 15.04 -5.32
CA ASN A 151 -20.72 14.80 -3.89
C ASN A 151 -19.60 13.91 -3.31
N ASP A 152 -19.76 13.57 -2.03
CA ASP A 152 -18.85 12.64 -1.37
C ASP A 152 -18.82 11.27 -2.09
N ALA A 153 -17.67 10.62 -2.04
CA ALA A 153 -17.51 9.30 -2.63
C ALA A 153 -18.36 8.24 -1.90
N THR A 154 -18.88 7.29 -2.67
CA THR A 154 -19.63 6.14 -2.16
C THR A 154 -18.95 4.83 -2.54
N PHE A 155 -19.11 3.79 -1.73
CA PHE A 155 -18.58 2.46 -1.98
C PHE A 155 -19.71 1.50 -2.34
N LYS A 156 -19.68 0.92 -3.54
CA LYS A 156 -20.72 0.06 -4.10
C LYS A 156 -20.16 -1.02 -5.01
N ARG A 157 -20.92 -2.09 -5.19
CA ARG A 157 -20.65 -3.09 -6.22
C ARG A 157 -21.11 -2.58 -7.58
N ILE A 158 -20.27 -2.71 -8.57
CA ILE A 158 -20.53 -2.22 -9.93
C ILE A 158 -21.23 -3.30 -10.75
N LYS A 159 -22.26 -2.89 -11.50
CA LYS A 159 -22.81 -3.69 -12.60
C LYS A 159 -22.95 -2.80 -13.83
N ARG A 160 -22.18 -3.10 -14.86
CA ARG A 160 -22.25 -2.43 -16.16
C ARG A 160 -23.29 -3.09 -17.06
N SER A 161 -23.97 -2.29 -17.87
CA SER A 161 -24.85 -2.73 -18.97
C SER A 161 -24.57 -1.86 -20.20
N GLU A 162 -25.16 -2.21 -21.33
CA GLU A 162 -25.07 -1.41 -22.57
C GLU A 162 -25.66 0.00 -22.37
N ASP A 163 -26.67 0.13 -21.52
CA ASP A 163 -27.40 1.37 -21.27
C ASP A 163 -26.81 2.26 -20.16
N GLY A 164 -25.85 1.74 -19.38
CA GLY A 164 -25.29 2.50 -18.26
C GLY A 164 -24.63 1.65 -17.18
N ILE A 165 -24.58 2.23 -15.98
CA ILE A 165 -23.97 1.62 -14.79
C ILE A 165 -24.98 1.54 -13.64
N ILE A 166 -24.98 0.43 -12.92
CA ILE A 166 -25.74 0.26 -11.69
C ILE A 166 -24.77 0.22 -10.51
N LEU A 167 -24.98 1.07 -9.53
CA LEU A 167 -24.32 1.06 -8.24
C LEU A 167 -25.16 0.20 -7.28
N MET A 168 -24.68 -1.01 -7.00
CA MET A 168 -25.42 -2.00 -6.20
C MET A 168 -24.92 -2.01 -4.76
N PRO A 169 -25.80 -1.80 -3.77
CA PRO A 169 -25.51 -2.15 -2.39
C PRO A 169 -25.50 -3.68 -2.25
N ILE A 170 -24.73 -4.22 -1.31
CA ILE A 170 -24.84 -5.64 -0.93
C ILE A 170 -26.01 -5.85 0.01
N ASN A 171 -26.25 -4.90 0.92
CA ASN A 171 -27.43 -4.88 1.77
C ASN A 171 -28.65 -4.38 0.99
N THR A 172 -29.29 -5.27 0.26
CA THR A 172 -30.49 -4.95 -0.52
C THR A 172 -31.79 -4.89 0.32
N THR A 173 -31.70 -5.19 1.62
CA THR A 173 -32.85 -5.07 2.54
C THR A 173 -33.16 -3.61 2.84
N ASP A 174 -32.12 -2.79 3.06
CA ASP A 174 -32.26 -1.41 3.51
C ASP A 174 -31.88 -0.40 2.44
N PHE A 175 -31.24 -0.85 1.34
CA PHE A 175 -30.71 0.02 0.29
C PHE A 175 -31.09 -0.50 -1.09
N GLU A 176 -31.50 0.39 -1.98
CA GLU A 176 -31.83 0.06 -3.36
C GLU A 176 -30.65 0.31 -4.31
N PRO A 177 -30.51 -0.49 -5.38
CA PRO A 177 -29.58 -0.20 -6.46
C PRO A 177 -29.93 1.11 -7.16
N ILE A 178 -28.89 1.86 -7.56
CA ILE A 178 -29.07 3.13 -8.29
C ILE A 178 -28.53 2.95 -9.70
N PHE A 179 -29.40 3.15 -10.68
CA PHE A 179 -29.03 3.10 -12.09
C PHE A 179 -28.71 4.50 -12.63
N TYR A 180 -27.60 4.61 -13.35
CA TYR A 180 -27.20 5.79 -14.11
C TYR A 180 -27.08 5.42 -15.58
N SER A 181 -27.90 6.03 -16.44
CA SER A 181 -27.82 5.85 -17.90
C SER A 181 -26.55 6.50 -18.47
N ASN A 182 -26.15 6.08 -19.67
CA ASN A 182 -25.00 6.68 -20.35
C ASN A 182 -25.12 8.21 -20.49
N ALA A 183 -26.33 8.71 -20.78
CA ALA A 183 -26.61 10.15 -20.85
C ALA A 183 -26.44 10.84 -19.49
N GLN A 184 -26.82 10.18 -18.41
CA GLN A 184 -26.60 10.71 -17.05
C GLN A 184 -25.12 10.68 -16.66
N ILE A 185 -24.37 9.65 -17.04
CA ILE A 185 -22.94 9.57 -16.78
C ILE A 185 -22.17 10.72 -17.47
N GLU A 186 -22.60 11.12 -18.67
CA GLU A 186 -22.03 12.26 -19.40
C GLU A 186 -22.41 13.63 -18.77
N SER A 187 -23.64 13.75 -18.27
CA SER A 187 -24.16 15.01 -17.71
C SER A 187 -23.87 15.19 -16.22
N LEU A 188 -23.76 14.10 -15.47
CA LEU A 188 -23.40 14.08 -14.07
C LEU A 188 -21.97 13.57 -13.96
N PRO A 189 -21.05 14.25 -13.28
CA PRO A 189 -19.69 13.77 -13.11
C PRO A 189 -19.67 12.51 -12.22
N LEU A 190 -19.91 11.33 -12.85
CA LEU A 190 -19.73 10.04 -12.24
C LEU A 190 -18.32 9.55 -12.58
N SER A 191 -17.49 9.38 -11.57
CA SER A 191 -16.11 8.91 -11.72
C SER A 191 -15.80 7.77 -10.77
N VAL A 192 -15.14 6.74 -11.27
CA VAL A 192 -14.55 5.69 -10.45
C VAL A 192 -13.22 6.22 -9.91
N LEU A 193 -13.04 6.17 -8.59
CA LEU A 193 -11.80 6.59 -7.94
C LEU A 193 -10.85 5.40 -7.75
N GLY A 194 -11.39 4.18 -7.71
CA GLY A 194 -10.62 2.96 -7.60
C GLY A 194 -11.47 1.75 -7.22
N VAL A 195 -10.83 0.59 -7.25
CA VAL A 195 -11.43 -0.72 -6.95
C VAL A 195 -10.83 -1.28 -5.67
N CYS A 196 -11.68 -1.83 -4.81
CA CYS A 196 -11.27 -2.52 -3.59
C CYS A 196 -10.50 -3.80 -3.93
N VAL A 197 -9.30 -3.94 -3.38
CA VAL A 197 -8.44 -5.11 -3.57
C VAL A 197 -8.25 -5.92 -2.30
N GLU A 198 -8.47 -5.31 -1.13
CA GLU A 198 -8.30 -5.97 0.16
C GLU A 198 -9.25 -5.35 1.21
N LEU A 199 -9.83 -6.21 2.05
CA LEU A 199 -10.59 -5.80 3.23
C LEU A 199 -9.77 -6.08 4.48
N ARG A 200 -9.63 -5.08 5.34
CA ARG A 200 -8.97 -5.18 6.64
C ARG A 200 -9.95 -4.93 7.77
N ARG A 201 -10.15 -5.95 8.58
CA ARG A 201 -11.01 -5.87 9.77
C ARG A 201 -10.17 -6.04 11.02
N LYS A 202 -10.14 -5.00 11.86
CA LYS A 202 -9.49 -5.08 13.18
C LYS A 202 -10.43 -5.85 14.12
N LYS A 203 -9.95 -6.92 14.76
CA LYS A 203 -10.70 -7.56 15.85
C LYS A 203 -10.91 -6.54 16.96
N ARG A 204 -12.15 -6.37 17.36
CA ARG A 204 -12.51 -5.61 18.57
C ARG A 204 -12.16 -6.39 19.81
#